data_3d38be91a29cd8553f076b0d433bac5b
#
_entry.id   3d38be91a29cd8553f076b0d433bac5b
#
_cell.length_a   1.000
_cell.length_b   1.000
_cell.length_c   1.000
_cell.angle_alpha   90.00
_cell.angle_beta   90.00
_cell.angle_gamma   90.00
#
_symmetry.space_group_name_H-M   'P 1'
#
loop_
_entity.id
_entity.type
_entity.pdbx_description
1 polymer ?
#
loop_
_entity_poly.entity_id
_entity_poly.type
_entity_poly.pdbx_seq_one_letter_code
_entity_poly.pdbx_strand_id
1 'polypeptide(L)'
;MLRNRKGFTLIELLIVVVIIGILAAIAIPKFANTKDKAKMASVKTDLRNIQSAQEAYLSDSSFYSSSAAAFQASSGNVITIANADSSGYTATVTNNSISTGNKTCHVDVGSASAANTKMDGVIQCP
;
A
#
# COMPACT_ATOMS: atom_id res chain seq x y z
N MET A 1 -42.48 -41.51 -20.49
CA MET A 1 -41.90 -40.45 -21.31
C MET A 1 -40.41 -40.47 -21.23
N LEU A 2 -39.73 -40.68 -22.35
CA LEU A 2 -38.28 -40.63 -22.42
C LEU A 2 -37.88 -39.14 -22.45
N ARG A 3 -37.27 -38.65 -21.33
CA ARG A 3 -36.65 -37.33 -21.31
C ARG A 3 -35.42 -37.34 -22.18
N ASN A 4 -35.42 -36.56 -23.24
CA ASN A 4 -34.29 -36.37 -24.13
C ASN A 4 -33.20 -35.62 -23.36
N ARG A 5 -32.27 -36.33 -22.71
CA ARG A 5 -31.13 -35.77 -21.99
C ARG A 5 -30.04 -35.47 -23.02
N LYS A 6 -29.95 -34.24 -23.46
CA LYS A 6 -28.81 -33.79 -24.25
C LYS A 6 -27.61 -33.67 -23.28
N GLY A 7 -26.60 -34.50 -23.48
CA GLY A 7 -25.35 -34.45 -22.75
C GLY A 7 -24.33 -33.58 -23.47
N PHE A 8 -23.33 -33.08 -22.73
CA PHE A 8 -22.17 -32.40 -23.31
C PHE A 8 -21.25 -33.36 -24.03
N THR A 9 -20.64 -32.88 -25.12
CA THR A 9 -19.59 -33.66 -25.80
C THR A 9 -18.24 -33.44 -25.09
N LEU A 10 -17.34 -34.41 -25.21
CA LEU A 10 -16.00 -34.33 -24.61
C LEU A 10 -15.19 -33.15 -25.17
N ILE A 11 -15.37 -32.87 -26.48
CA ILE A 11 -14.68 -31.73 -27.13
C ILE A 11 -15.18 -30.36 -26.65
N GLU A 12 -16.47 -30.22 -26.38
CA GLU A 12 -17.02 -28.98 -25.82
C GLU A 12 -16.41 -28.65 -24.45
N LEU A 13 -16.24 -29.70 -23.61
CA LEU A 13 -15.62 -29.52 -22.31
C LEU A 13 -14.11 -29.22 -22.44
N LEU A 14 -13.43 -29.91 -23.36
CA LEU A 14 -12.00 -29.72 -23.60
C LEU A 14 -11.67 -28.29 -24.07
N ILE A 15 -12.42 -27.76 -25.01
CA ILE A 15 -12.23 -26.39 -25.54
C ILE A 15 -12.36 -25.37 -24.39
N VAL A 16 -13.35 -25.53 -23.54
CA VAL A 16 -13.62 -24.57 -22.43
C VAL A 16 -12.45 -24.56 -21.44
N VAL A 17 -11.95 -25.72 -21.02
CA VAL A 17 -10.84 -25.77 -20.05
C VAL A 17 -9.54 -25.24 -20.64
N VAL A 18 -9.28 -25.44 -21.92
CA VAL A 18 -8.11 -24.89 -22.63
C VAL A 18 -8.19 -23.38 -22.68
N ILE A 19 -9.34 -22.80 -23.05
CA ILE A 19 -9.52 -21.34 -23.11
C ILE A 19 -9.37 -20.73 -21.72
N ILE A 20 -9.99 -21.33 -20.70
CA ILE A 20 -9.85 -20.87 -19.30
C ILE A 20 -8.39 -20.90 -18.87
N GLY A 21 -7.66 -21.97 -19.19
CA GLY A 21 -6.23 -22.10 -18.87
C GLY A 21 -5.37 -21.00 -19.48
N ILE A 22 -5.59 -20.69 -20.76
CA ILE A 22 -4.87 -19.61 -21.46
C ILE A 22 -5.20 -18.23 -20.84
N LEU A 23 -6.47 -17.94 -20.58
CA LEU A 23 -6.90 -16.69 -19.98
C LEU A 23 -6.35 -16.53 -18.55
N ALA A 24 -6.38 -17.61 -17.76
CA ALA A 24 -5.83 -17.61 -16.40
C ALA A 24 -4.32 -17.37 -16.37
N ALA A 25 -3.57 -17.95 -17.31
CA ALA A 25 -2.12 -17.75 -17.39
C ALA A 25 -1.72 -16.27 -17.59
N ILE A 26 -2.55 -15.50 -18.27
CA ILE A 26 -2.32 -14.05 -18.50
C ILE A 26 -2.88 -13.20 -17.34
N ALA A 27 -4.05 -13.57 -16.82
CA ALA A 27 -4.78 -12.78 -15.86
C ALA A 27 -4.15 -12.79 -14.45
N ILE A 28 -3.67 -13.94 -13.99
CA ILE A 28 -3.14 -14.09 -12.62
C ILE A 28 -1.96 -13.17 -12.33
N PRO A 29 -0.87 -13.12 -13.13
CA PRO A 29 0.24 -12.23 -12.85
C PRO A 29 -0.13 -10.76 -12.93
N LYS A 30 -1.05 -10.39 -13.83
CA LYS A 30 -1.52 -9.01 -13.96
C LYS A 30 -2.31 -8.54 -12.73
N PHE A 31 -3.13 -9.42 -12.16
CA PHE A 31 -3.87 -9.14 -10.92
C PHE A 31 -2.95 -8.97 -9.70
N ALA A 32 -1.89 -9.76 -9.57
CA ALA A 32 -0.92 -9.63 -8.49
C ALA A 32 -0.26 -8.25 -8.50
N ASN A 33 0.21 -7.79 -9.67
CA ASN A 33 0.81 -6.46 -9.83
C ASN A 33 -0.17 -5.32 -9.51
N THR A 34 -1.44 -5.47 -9.87
CA THR A 34 -2.47 -4.48 -9.58
C THR A 34 -2.76 -4.39 -8.08
N LYS A 35 -2.80 -5.52 -7.38
CA LYS A 35 -2.93 -5.54 -5.91
C LYS A 35 -1.76 -4.85 -5.21
N ASP A 36 -0.54 -5.10 -5.65
CA ASP A 36 0.64 -4.47 -5.06
C ASP A 36 0.66 -2.95 -5.28
N LYS A 37 0.23 -2.47 -6.46
CA LYS A 37 0.03 -1.04 -6.72
C LYS A 37 -1.03 -0.42 -5.81
N ALA A 38 -2.15 -1.11 -5.57
CA ALA A 38 -3.19 -0.66 -4.67
C ALA A 38 -2.70 -0.56 -3.22
N LYS A 39 -1.93 -1.54 -2.75
CA LYS A 39 -1.30 -1.52 -1.42
C LYS A 39 -0.31 -0.36 -1.29
N MET A 40 0.51 -0.11 -2.31
CA MET A 40 1.43 1.02 -2.33
C MET A 40 0.68 2.36 -2.32
N ALA A 41 -0.45 2.47 -3.00
CA ALA A 41 -1.31 3.65 -2.93
C ALA A 41 -1.84 3.88 -1.51
N SER A 42 -2.22 2.83 -0.78
CA SER A 42 -2.65 2.94 0.62
C SER A 42 -1.51 3.40 1.54
N VAL A 43 -0.28 2.93 1.32
CA VAL A 43 0.92 3.38 2.04
C VAL A 43 1.13 4.89 1.87
N LYS A 44 1.03 5.39 0.63
CA LYS A 44 1.14 6.83 0.35
C LYS A 44 0.01 7.65 0.96
N THR A 45 -1.21 7.11 0.96
CA THR A 45 -2.36 7.76 1.58
C THR A 45 -2.19 7.88 3.09
N ASP A 46 -1.74 6.82 3.75
CA ASP A 46 -1.46 6.84 5.19
C ASP A 46 -0.39 7.89 5.54
N LEU A 47 0.68 8.00 4.74
CA LEU A 47 1.69 9.05 4.93
C LEU A 47 1.11 10.47 4.82
N ARG A 48 0.22 10.72 3.86
CA ARG A 48 -0.46 12.03 3.74
C ARG A 48 -1.37 12.30 4.94
N ASN A 49 -2.08 11.28 5.42
CA ASN A 49 -2.90 11.39 6.61
C ASN A 49 -2.06 11.69 7.86
N ILE A 50 -0.89 11.05 7.98
CA ILE A 50 0.07 11.32 9.06
C ILE A 50 0.56 12.76 8.97
N GLN A 51 0.92 13.26 7.79
CA GLN A 51 1.35 14.65 7.62
C GLN A 51 0.28 15.62 8.12
N SER A 52 -0.98 15.44 7.70
CA SER A 52 -2.09 16.31 8.14
C SER A 52 -2.33 16.21 9.65
N ALA A 53 -2.28 15.03 10.21
CA ALA A 53 -2.49 14.81 11.64
C ALA A 53 -1.32 15.36 12.48
N GLN A 54 -0.09 15.26 11.99
CA GLN A 54 1.09 15.83 12.65
C GLN A 54 1.05 17.36 12.68
N GLU A 55 0.60 18.01 11.60
CA GLU A 55 0.43 19.47 11.59
C GLU A 55 -0.65 19.92 12.59
N ALA A 56 -1.75 19.18 12.68
CA ALA A 56 -2.78 19.46 13.69
C ALA A 56 -2.22 19.27 15.11
N TYR A 57 -1.48 18.20 15.35
CA TYR A 57 -0.88 17.91 16.65
C TYR A 57 0.15 18.98 17.05
N LEU A 58 0.98 19.45 16.11
CA LEU A 58 1.92 20.54 16.32
C LEU A 58 1.22 21.83 16.74
N SER A 59 0.08 22.13 16.11
CA SER A 59 -0.73 23.31 16.43
C SER A 59 -1.22 23.32 17.87
N ASP A 60 -1.58 22.14 18.40
CA ASP A 60 -2.11 22.00 19.75
C ASP A 60 -1.01 21.83 20.82
N SER A 61 0.10 21.18 20.47
CA SER A 61 1.10 20.70 21.44
C SER A 61 2.47 21.37 21.31
N SER A 62 2.70 22.16 20.26
CA SER A 62 3.99 22.82 19.94
C SER A 62 5.14 21.86 19.62
N PHE A 63 4.87 20.59 19.41
CA PHE A 63 5.81 19.56 18.93
C PHE A 63 5.09 18.48 18.15
N TYR A 64 5.83 17.73 17.33
CA TYR A 64 5.29 16.58 16.58
C TYR A 64 5.17 15.35 17.45
N SER A 65 4.14 14.53 17.21
CA SER A 65 3.94 13.29 17.97
C SER A 65 4.99 12.24 17.60
N SER A 66 5.64 11.66 18.59
CA SER A 66 6.54 10.51 18.44
C SER A 66 5.82 9.17 18.46
N SER A 67 4.52 9.15 18.79
CA SER A 67 3.74 7.92 18.93
C SER A 67 3.06 7.52 17.64
N ALA A 68 3.44 6.38 17.06
CA ALA A 68 2.75 5.78 15.92
C ALA A 68 1.28 5.41 16.24
N ALA A 69 0.97 5.13 17.51
CA ALA A 69 -0.39 4.81 17.96
C ALA A 69 -1.37 5.98 17.88
N ALA A 70 -0.88 7.21 17.73
CA ALA A 70 -1.72 8.40 17.50
C ALA A 70 -2.33 8.43 16.08
N PHE A 71 -1.86 7.58 15.17
CA PHE A 71 -2.27 7.54 13.77
C PHE A 71 -2.92 6.22 13.40
N GLN A 72 -3.97 6.28 12.58
CA GLN A 72 -4.67 5.10 12.11
C GLN A 72 -4.03 4.58 10.83
N ALA A 73 -3.46 3.38 10.87
CA ALA A 73 -2.94 2.70 9.70
C ALA A 73 -4.03 1.99 8.91
N SER A 74 -3.96 2.02 7.60
CA SER A 74 -4.77 1.15 6.74
C SER A 74 -4.41 -0.32 6.95
N SER A 75 -5.34 -1.22 6.62
CA SER A 75 -5.14 -2.66 6.80
C SER A 75 -3.84 -3.16 6.14
N GLY A 76 -3.01 -3.83 6.93
CA GLY A 76 -1.72 -4.36 6.50
C GLY A 76 -0.56 -3.36 6.48
N ASN A 77 -0.81 -2.07 6.76
CA ASN A 77 0.22 -1.06 6.88
C ASN A 77 0.74 -0.97 8.33
N VAL A 78 2.04 -0.74 8.45
CA VAL A 78 2.72 -0.51 9.73
C VAL A 78 3.34 0.89 9.70
N ILE A 79 3.00 1.71 10.69
CA ILE A 79 3.49 3.08 10.83
C ILE A 79 4.64 3.10 11.84
N THR A 80 5.70 3.83 11.51
CA THR A 80 6.80 4.15 12.41
C THR A 80 7.09 5.64 12.37
N ILE A 81 7.18 6.28 13.53
CA ILE A 81 7.57 7.68 13.67
C ILE A 81 8.93 7.72 14.37
N ALA A 82 9.83 8.52 13.84
CA ALA A 82 11.17 8.73 14.38
C ALA A 82 11.53 10.21 14.36
N ASN A 83 12.49 10.59 15.19
CA ASN A 83 13.07 11.95 15.24
C ASN A 83 12.01 13.06 15.40
N ALA A 84 10.91 12.77 16.08
CA ALA A 84 9.83 13.73 16.28
C ALA A 84 10.18 14.68 17.44
N ASP A 85 10.21 15.98 17.14
CA ASP A 85 10.45 17.05 18.09
C ASP A 85 9.64 18.31 17.68
N SER A 86 10.02 19.47 18.19
CA SER A 86 9.36 20.74 17.81
C SER A 86 9.73 21.25 16.42
N SER A 87 10.74 20.68 15.79
CA SER A 87 11.33 21.15 14.53
C SER A 87 11.15 20.19 13.35
N GLY A 88 10.76 18.93 13.59
CA GLY A 88 10.53 17.97 12.51
C GLY A 88 10.21 16.55 12.97
N TYR A 89 10.03 15.66 12.01
CA TYR A 89 9.83 14.23 12.21
C TYR A 89 10.11 13.44 10.94
N THR A 90 10.33 12.15 11.10
CA THR A 90 10.34 11.16 10.01
C THR A 90 9.18 10.19 10.21
N ALA A 91 8.31 10.06 9.23
CA ALA A 91 7.27 9.04 9.22
C ALA A 91 7.55 8.01 8.14
N THR A 92 7.44 6.74 8.50
CA THR A 92 7.65 5.60 7.60
C THR A 92 6.43 4.70 7.65
N VAL A 93 5.93 4.29 6.49
CA VAL A 93 4.84 3.32 6.38
C VAL A 93 5.29 2.16 5.50
N THR A 94 5.12 0.95 6.02
CA THR A 94 5.50 -0.31 5.35
C THR A 94 4.30 -1.22 5.21
N ASN A 95 4.14 -1.85 4.04
CA ASN A 95 3.16 -2.92 3.85
C ASN A 95 3.88 -4.22 3.44
N ASN A 96 4.00 -5.15 4.38
CA ASN A 96 4.71 -6.41 4.18
C ASN A 96 3.99 -7.39 3.24
N SER A 97 2.72 -7.13 2.92
CA SER A 97 1.93 -7.95 1.98
C SER A 97 2.17 -7.61 0.52
N ILE A 98 3.00 -6.61 0.22
CA ILE A 98 3.46 -6.32 -1.15
C ILE A 98 4.45 -7.39 -1.56
N SER A 99 4.17 -8.08 -2.66
CA SER A 99 4.99 -9.20 -3.13
C SER A 99 6.13 -8.75 -4.02
N THR A 100 5.90 -7.70 -4.82
CA THR A 100 6.85 -7.20 -5.82
C THR A 100 7.13 -5.71 -5.65
N GLY A 101 8.40 -5.34 -5.73
CA GLY A 101 8.84 -3.95 -5.64
C GLY A 101 8.95 -3.43 -4.21
N ASN A 102 8.84 -2.12 -4.06
CA ASN A 102 8.98 -1.45 -2.79
C ASN A 102 7.79 -1.68 -1.86
N LYS A 103 8.11 -1.92 -0.60
CA LYS A 103 7.13 -2.15 0.47
C LYS A 103 6.97 -0.95 1.39
N THR A 104 7.89 0.00 1.31
CA THR A 104 8.06 1.07 2.28
C THR A 104 8.13 2.42 1.59
N CYS A 105 7.43 3.40 2.12
CA CYS A 105 7.61 4.81 1.80
C CYS A 105 7.86 5.59 3.09
N HIS A 106 8.51 6.75 2.97
CA HIS A 106 8.75 7.64 4.09
C HIS A 106 8.57 9.10 3.68
N VAL A 107 8.41 9.94 4.68
CA VAL A 107 8.42 11.39 4.55
C VAL A 107 9.25 11.97 5.70
N ASP A 108 10.12 12.89 5.37
CA ASP A 108 10.93 13.66 6.31
C ASP A 108 10.43 15.11 6.32
N VAL A 109 10.18 15.67 7.49
CA VAL A 109 9.67 17.03 7.66
C VAL A 109 10.58 17.81 8.57
N GLY A 110 10.85 19.07 8.21
CA GLY A 110 11.64 19.99 9.02
C GLY A 110 13.08 19.54 9.23
N SER A 111 13.55 19.52 10.46
CA SER A 111 14.93 19.14 10.81
C SER A 111 15.31 17.73 10.39
N ALA A 112 14.38 16.80 10.34
CA ALA A 112 14.60 15.43 9.86
C ALA A 112 14.93 15.41 8.37
N SER A 113 14.36 16.31 7.57
CA SER A 113 14.68 16.47 6.14
C SER A 113 16.14 16.90 5.93
N ALA A 114 16.63 17.83 6.73
CA ALA A 114 18.02 18.31 6.63
C ALA A 114 19.06 17.21 6.92
N ALA A 115 18.77 16.31 7.86
CA ALA A 115 19.64 15.19 8.20
C ALA A 115 19.78 14.16 7.08
N ASN A 116 18.76 14.02 6.23
CA ASN A 116 18.70 13.01 5.18
C ASN A 116 18.98 13.56 3.77
N THR A 117 19.29 14.83 3.61
CA THR A 117 19.53 15.51 2.30
C THR A 117 18.36 15.38 1.32
N LYS A 118 17.14 15.24 1.83
CA LYS A 118 15.93 14.97 1.04
C LYS A 118 14.94 16.13 1.10
N MET A 119 14.00 16.13 0.15
CA MET A 119 12.99 17.19 0.04
C MET A 119 12.04 17.18 1.23
N ASP A 120 11.91 18.33 1.89
CA ASP A 120 11.02 18.53 3.03
C ASP A 120 9.55 18.27 2.65
N GLY A 121 8.90 17.39 3.41
CA GLY A 121 7.48 17.06 3.24
C GLY A 121 7.12 16.26 2.00
N VAL A 122 8.10 15.79 1.22
CA VAL A 122 7.86 14.98 0.02
C VAL A 122 7.89 13.49 0.36
N ILE A 123 6.83 12.77 -0.01
CA ILE A 123 6.76 11.32 0.17
C ILE A 123 7.71 10.63 -0.81
N GLN A 124 8.59 9.82 -0.30
CA GLN A 124 9.58 9.06 -1.04
C GLN A 124 9.36 7.57 -0.85
N CYS A 125 9.39 6.84 -1.97
CA CYS A 125 9.29 5.39 -2.01
C CYS A 125 10.52 4.88 -2.78
N PRO A 126 11.62 4.59 -2.09
CA PRO A 126 12.86 4.17 -2.72
C PRO A 126 12.75 2.83 -3.43
#